data_28b40aacede4b97b5569c3d1d8292e5c
#
_entry.id   28b40aacede4b97b5569c3d1d8292e5c
#
_cell.length_a   1.000
_cell.length_b   1.000
_cell.length_c   1.000
_cell.angle_alpha   90.00
_cell.angle_beta   90.00
_cell.angle_gamma   90.00
#
_symmetry.space_group_name_H-M   'P 1'
#
loop_
_entity.id
_entity.type
_entity.pdbx_description
1 polymer ?
#
loop_
_entity_poly.entity_id
_entity_poly.type
_entity_poly.pdbx_seq_one_letter_code
_entity_poly.pdbx_strand_id
1 'polypeptide(L)'
;MSEQSRPLIPQAFLARMERWLGDEYPAFLASYDQPATNGLRANTLKIAPEALRERLPFALEPLTWPPAAFRVSEEEQPGRHPYHAAGLYYLQDPSAMSVAPLLAPQPGERVLDLAAAPGGKATHLASLLANQGLLVANEIHPRRVWDLAENLERWGARNAAITAETPERLAERFPDFFDRVLLDAPCSGEGMFRKSDAARREWAAELVLGCANRQTGILDAAARMLRPGGLLAYSTCTFAAEEDEGTVARFLETHADFEPVEPARQAGFAPGRPEWLGNEKVGEAARDGLGRAVRLWPHTGPGEGHFIALLRRCEREAHEDLPGWRLPKLPVEATRFYETFCREHLQRAPATERLALAGSYLYQVPAGLPDLGGLRFIHPGWWLGTLKKGRFEPSQGLAMGLSPADVRRVANLDSAAPQVLTYLRGESLPNAGADGWVLVTVDGFPLGWGKRVQGTLKSHYPRGLRRV
;
A
#
# COMPACT_ATOMS: atom_id res chain seq x y z
N MET A 1 -17.97 27.71 -14.82
CA MET A 1 -18.05 26.26 -14.83
C MET A 1 -19.39 25.90 -14.19
N SER A 2 -20.33 25.28 -14.94
CA SER A 2 -21.65 24.91 -14.44
C SER A 2 -21.49 24.00 -13.24
N GLU A 3 -22.16 24.28 -12.12
CA GLU A 3 -22.42 23.34 -11.05
C GLU A 3 -23.12 22.11 -11.64
N GLN A 4 -22.36 21.12 -12.05
CA GLN A 4 -22.93 19.80 -12.29
C GLN A 4 -23.36 19.28 -10.93
N SER A 5 -24.67 19.17 -10.72
CA SER A 5 -25.22 18.63 -9.48
C SER A 5 -24.62 17.26 -9.23
N ARG A 6 -24.09 17.07 -8.04
CA ARG A 6 -23.50 15.79 -7.59
C ARG A 6 -24.52 14.65 -7.82
N PRO A 7 -24.12 13.48 -8.40
CA PRO A 7 -25.04 12.36 -8.59
C PRO A 7 -25.69 11.95 -7.28
N LEU A 8 -26.97 11.69 -7.31
CA LEU A 8 -27.72 11.21 -6.15
C LEU A 8 -27.20 9.83 -5.71
N ILE A 9 -27.28 9.56 -4.43
CA ILE A 9 -27.01 8.22 -3.89
C ILE A 9 -28.10 7.28 -4.45
N PRO A 10 -27.75 6.05 -4.94
CA PRO A 10 -28.73 5.13 -5.53
C PRO A 10 -29.86 4.79 -4.57
N GLN A 11 -31.11 4.93 -5.01
CA GLN A 11 -32.29 4.69 -4.15
C GLN A 11 -32.38 3.24 -3.67
N ALA A 12 -32.02 2.26 -4.51
CA ALA A 12 -31.98 0.86 -4.12
C ALA A 12 -30.97 0.57 -3.00
N PHE A 13 -29.82 1.27 -3.00
CA PHE A 13 -28.86 1.21 -1.90
C PHE A 13 -29.47 1.77 -0.61
N LEU A 14 -30.08 2.96 -0.66
CA LEU A 14 -30.68 3.58 0.52
C LEU A 14 -31.79 2.71 1.13
N ALA A 15 -32.68 2.17 0.31
CA ALA A 15 -33.75 1.29 0.75
C ALA A 15 -33.21 -0.02 1.39
N ARG A 16 -32.09 -0.54 0.87
CA ARG A 16 -31.41 -1.71 1.47
C ARG A 16 -30.82 -1.35 2.83
N MET A 17 -30.10 -0.22 2.92
CA MET A 17 -29.49 0.23 4.18
C MET A 17 -30.52 0.57 5.25
N GLU A 18 -31.65 1.18 4.89
CA GLU A 18 -32.75 1.44 5.80
C GLU A 18 -33.28 0.15 6.45
N ARG A 19 -33.52 -0.87 5.62
CA ARG A 19 -33.97 -2.18 6.09
C ARG A 19 -32.95 -2.88 6.99
N TRP A 20 -31.64 -2.74 6.68
CA TRP A 20 -30.58 -3.46 7.39
C TRP A 20 -30.14 -2.76 8.67
N LEU A 21 -30.10 -1.44 8.68
CA LEU A 21 -29.62 -0.67 9.83
C LEU A 21 -30.73 -0.34 10.83
N GLY A 22 -32.02 -0.34 10.41
CA GLY A 22 -33.15 -0.04 11.31
C GLY A 22 -32.92 1.29 12.03
N ASP A 23 -32.84 1.23 13.38
CA ASP A 23 -32.68 2.43 14.22
C ASP A 23 -31.34 3.18 14.00
N GLU A 24 -30.33 2.53 13.41
CA GLU A 24 -29.03 3.17 13.08
C GLU A 24 -29.13 3.98 11.75
N TYR A 25 -30.12 3.72 10.89
CA TYR A 25 -30.23 4.31 9.57
C TYR A 25 -30.28 5.83 9.53
N PRO A 26 -31.02 6.53 10.40
CA PRO A 26 -31.02 8.00 10.38
C PRO A 26 -29.63 8.61 10.60
N ALA A 27 -28.86 8.05 11.54
CA ALA A 27 -27.48 8.50 11.78
C ALA A 27 -26.55 8.19 10.61
N PHE A 28 -26.71 7.01 10.00
CA PHE A 28 -25.99 6.63 8.79
C PHE A 28 -26.28 7.58 7.64
N LEU A 29 -27.54 7.85 7.36
CA LEU A 29 -27.94 8.78 6.30
C LEU A 29 -27.40 10.19 6.53
N ALA A 30 -27.51 10.71 7.76
CA ALA A 30 -26.98 12.04 8.12
C ALA A 30 -25.47 12.14 7.92
N SER A 31 -24.71 11.04 7.96
CA SER A 31 -23.28 11.05 7.69
C SER A 31 -22.94 11.48 6.27
N TYR A 32 -23.84 11.31 5.31
CA TYR A 32 -23.64 11.73 3.91
C TYR A 32 -23.74 13.25 3.70
N ASP A 33 -24.31 13.98 4.65
CA ASP A 33 -24.36 15.44 4.65
C ASP A 33 -23.09 16.06 5.25
N GLN A 34 -22.24 15.23 5.88
CA GLN A 34 -20.97 15.66 6.44
C GLN A 34 -19.85 15.65 5.39
N PRO A 35 -18.83 16.50 5.49
CA PRO A 35 -17.64 16.44 4.65
C PRO A 35 -16.99 15.05 4.74
N ALA A 36 -16.44 14.59 3.60
CA ALA A 36 -15.68 13.35 3.58
C ALA A 36 -14.46 13.44 4.50
N THR A 37 -14.14 12.34 5.18
CA THR A 37 -13.01 12.29 6.11
C THR A 37 -11.71 12.01 5.35
N ASN A 38 -10.76 12.92 5.46
CA ASN A 38 -9.43 12.74 4.92
C ASN A 38 -8.45 12.34 6.01
N GLY A 39 -7.72 11.28 5.76
CA GLY A 39 -6.70 10.77 6.67
C GLY A 39 -5.29 10.92 6.11
N LEU A 40 -4.34 11.04 7.02
CA LEU A 40 -2.92 11.09 6.76
C LEU A 40 -2.24 10.07 7.67
N ARG A 41 -1.42 9.18 7.11
CA ARG A 41 -0.65 8.18 7.86
C ARG A 41 0.84 8.48 7.74
N ALA A 42 1.51 8.62 8.89
CA ALA A 42 2.95 8.85 8.95
C ALA A 42 3.75 7.65 8.39
N ASN A 43 4.85 7.93 7.73
CA ASN A 43 5.82 6.93 7.29
C ASN A 43 6.82 6.63 8.41
N THR A 44 6.55 5.62 9.19
CA THR A 44 7.41 5.22 10.33
C THR A 44 8.77 4.65 9.91
N LEU A 45 9.02 4.39 8.62
CA LEU A 45 10.37 4.10 8.10
C LEU A 45 11.27 5.35 8.07
N LYS A 46 10.68 6.55 8.08
CA LYS A 46 11.41 7.82 7.89
C LYS A 46 11.28 8.79 9.06
N ILE A 47 10.12 8.81 9.74
CA ILE A 47 9.83 9.80 10.78
C ILE A 47 8.85 9.24 11.82
N ALA A 48 9.06 9.59 13.08
CA ALA A 48 8.08 9.32 14.13
C ALA A 48 6.81 10.16 13.92
N PRO A 49 5.61 9.64 14.24
CA PRO A 49 4.34 10.34 14.03
C PRO A 49 4.29 11.70 14.72
N GLU A 50 4.78 11.79 15.94
CA GLU A 50 4.82 13.02 16.75
C GLU A 50 5.71 14.08 16.10
N ALA A 51 6.91 13.67 15.66
CA ALA A 51 7.85 14.55 14.96
C ALA A 51 7.30 15.04 13.60
N LEU A 52 6.50 14.21 12.89
CA LEU A 52 5.81 14.65 11.68
C LEU A 52 4.78 15.74 12.00
N ARG A 53 3.96 15.53 13.05
CA ARG A 53 2.93 16.49 13.47
C ARG A 53 3.52 17.85 13.85
N GLU A 54 4.66 17.86 14.53
CA GLU A 54 5.35 19.10 14.93
C GLU A 54 5.94 19.88 13.75
N ARG A 55 6.30 19.19 12.65
CA ARG A 55 6.97 19.79 11.49
C ARG A 55 6.01 20.30 10.41
N LEU A 56 4.78 19.80 10.39
CA LEU A 56 3.82 20.21 9.37
C LEU A 56 3.24 21.58 9.69
N PRO A 57 3.05 22.46 8.69
CA PRO A 57 2.51 23.81 8.88
C PRO A 57 0.99 23.83 9.11
N PHE A 58 0.33 22.66 9.07
CA PHE A 58 -1.10 22.50 9.25
C PHE A 58 -1.41 21.50 10.39
N ALA A 59 -2.61 21.66 10.95
CA ALA A 59 -3.04 20.84 12.08
C ALA A 59 -3.31 19.40 11.69
N LEU A 60 -2.80 18.47 12.51
CA LEU A 60 -3.11 17.05 12.44
C LEU A 60 -3.81 16.62 13.74
N GLU A 61 -5.01 16.08 13.62
CA GLU A 61 -5.76 15.49 14.72
C GLU A 61 -5.43 13.98 14.83
N PRO A 62 -4.77 13.52 15.90
CA PRO A 62 -4.44 12.10 16.03
C PRO A 62 -5.71 11.25 16.09
N LEU A 63 -5.70 10.12 15.39
CA LEU A 63 -6.72 9.09 15.56
C LEU A 63 -6.32 8.16 16.70
N THR A 64 -7.29 7.72 17.50
CA THR A 64 -7.05 6.70 18.53
C THR A 64 -6.64 5.37 17.93
N TRP A 65 -7.13 5.08 16.74
CA TRP A 65 -6.81 3.94 15.89
C TRP A 65 -7.03 4.30 14.42
N PRO A 66 -6.18 3.82 13.48
CA PRO A 66 -4.96 3.05 13.69
C PRO A 66 -3.77 3.89 14.16
N PRO A 67 -2.71 3.27 14.70
CA PRO A 67 -1.50 4.00 15.10
C PRO A 67 -0.88 4.78 13.95
N ALA A 68 -0.21 5.88 14.27
CA ALA A 68 0.46 6.77 13.31
C ALA A 68 -0.48 7.44 12.28
N ALA A 69 -1.79 7.43 12.54
CA ALA A 69 -2.81 8.02 11.69
C ALA A 69 -3.37 9.31 12.28
N PHE A 70 -3.71 10.23 11.38
CA PHE A 70 -4.26 11.54 11.71
C PHE A 70 -5.41 11.87 10.80
N ARG A 71 -6.35 12.67 11.28
CA ARG A 71 -7.29 13.39 10.44
C ARG A 71 -6.64 14.70 9.98
N VAL A 72 -6.90 15.09 8.74
CA VAL A 72 -6.42 16.33 8.14
C VAL A 72 -7.54 16.98 7.34
N SER A 73 -7.63 18.33 7.37
CA SER A 73 -8.55 19.07 6.50
C SER A 73 -8.12 18.98 5.04
N GLU A 74 -9.08 18.87 4.13
CA GLU A 74 -8.83 18.92 2.69
C GLU A 74 -8.34 20.31 2.24
N GLU A 75 -8.79 21.37 2.93
CA GLU A 75 -8.40 22.75 2.66
C GLU A 75 -6.89 22.97 2.78
N GLU A 76 -6.21 22.21 3.62
CA GLU A 76 -4.76 22.24 3.82
C GLU A 76 -3.97 21.70 2.61
N GLN A 77 -4.64 21.06 1.65
CA GLN A 77 -4.02 20.47 0.45
C GLN A 77 -2.75 19.67 0.74
N PRO A 78 -2.78 18.72 1.68
CA PRO A 78 -1.57 18.04 2.17
C PRO A 78 -0.79 17.32 1.07
N GLY A 79 -1.43 16.93 -0.03
CA GLY A 79 -0.78 16.35 -1.20
C GLY A 79 0.19 17.28 -1.91
N ARG A 80 0.10 18.60 -1.69
CA ARG A 80 0.98 19.61 -2.32
C ARG A 80 2.22 19.92 -1.49
N HIS A 81 2.24 19.56 -0.22
CA HIS A 81 3.41 19.85 0.64
C HIS A 81 4.65 19.05 0.20
N PRO A 82 5.88 19.62 0.27
CA PRO A 82 7.12 18.90 -0.11
C PRO A 82 7.35 17.59 0.65
N TYR A 83 6.90 17.49 1.88
CA TYR A 83 7.01 16.26 2.67
C TYR A 83 6.19 15.10 2.10
N HIS A 84 5.09 15.38 1.36
CA HIS A 84 4.40 14.34 0.60
C HIS A 84 5.31 13.77 -0.51
N ALA A 85 6.02 14.63 -1.24
CA ALA A 85 6.99 14.21 -2.25
C ALA A 85 8.19 13.45 -1.63
N ALA A 86 8.62 13.82 -0.41
CA ALA A 86 9.61 13.09 0.36
C ALA A 86 9.10 11.76 0.94
N GLY A 87 7.81 11.45 0.79
CA GLY A 87 7.19 10.23 1.29
C GLY A 87 7.17 10.12 2.81
N LEU A 88 7.00 11.24 3.53
CA LEU A 88 6.88 11.24 5.00
C LEU A 88 5.51 10.82 5.47
N TYR A 89 4.51 10.84 4.59
CA TYR A 89 3.16 10.38 4.86
C TYR A 89 2.43 9.93 3.60
N TYR A 90 1.37 9.18 3.81
CA TYR A 90 0.42 8.73 2.79
C TYR A 90 -0.97 9.27 3.10
N LEU A 91 -1.69 9.75 2.09
CA LEU A 91 -3.09 10.18 2.22
C LEU A 91 -3.99 8.99 1.97
N GLN A 92 -4.79 8.64 2.96
CA GLN A 92 -5.64 7.45 2.91
C GLN A 92 -6.89 7.65 3.76
N ASP A 93 -7.97 6.98 3.41
CA ASP A 93 -9.15 6.92 4.26
C ASP A 93 -8.82 6.28 5.62
N PRO A 94 -9.23 6.87 6.75
CA PRO A 94 -8.97 6.31 8.08
C PRO A 94 -9.45 4.89 8.28
N SER A 95 -10.63 4.51 7.73
CA SER A 95 -11.15 3.16 7.84
C SER A 95 -10.26 2.15 7.09
N ALA A 96 -9.77 2.51 5.91
CA ALA A 96 -8.86 1.68 5.12
C ALA A 96 -7.47 1.51 5.77
N MET A 97 -7.04 2.47 6.62
CA MET A 97 -5.79 2.35 7.37
C MET A 97 -5.83 1.24 8.43
N SER A 98 -7.02 0.76 8.82
CA SER A 98 -7.18 -0.24 9.89
C SER A 98 -6.74 -1.64 9.47
N VAL A 99 -6.77 -1.97 8.18
CA VAL A 99 -6.56 -3.35 7.69
C VAL A 99 -5.17 -3.90 7.99
N ALA A 100 -4.11 -3.17 7.63
CA ALA A 100 -2.75 -3.65 7.82
C ALA A 100 -2.35 -3.81 9.31
N PRO A 101 -2.69 -2.91 10.24
CA PRO A 101 -2.46 -3.09 11.67
C PRO A 101 -3.23 -4.28 12.27
N LEU A 102 -4.42 -4.60 11.77
CA LEU A 102 -5.18 -5.78 12.23
C LEU A 102 -4.54 -7.08 11.72
N LEU A 103 -3.99 -7.11 10.52
CA LEU A 103 -3.18 -8.23 10.02
C LEU A 103 -1.89 -8.38 10.81
N ALA A 104 -1.34 -7.29 11.37
CA ALA A 104 -0.21 -7.22 12.27
C ALA A 104 1.04 -8.01 11.82
N PRO A 105 1.56 -7.79 10.59
CA PRO A 105 2.77 -8.46 10.15
C PRO A 105 3.96 -8.06 11.01
N GLN A 106 4.86 -9.04 11.25
CA GLN A 106 6.06 -8.83 12.05
C GLN A 106 7.30 -8.68 11.16
N PRO A 107 8.30 -7.87 11.57
CA PRO A 107 9.59 -7.81 10.88
C PRO A 107 10.18 -9.21 10.64
N GLY A 108 10.58 -9.49 9.39
CA GLY A 108 11.11 -10.78 8.99
C GLY A 108 10.10 -11.71 8.32
N GLU A 109 8.79 -11.46 8.45
CA GLU A 109 7.74 -12.26 7.78
C GLU A 109 7.70 -12.05 6.26
N ARG A 110 7.13 -13.04 5.58
CA ARG A 110 6.79 -13.01 4.14
C ARG A 110 5.33 -12.61 4.01
N VAL A 111 5.09 -11.46 3.41
CA VAL A 111 3.75 -10.84 3.32
C VAL A 111 3.36 -10.64 1.87
N LEU A 112 2.11 -10.98 1.52
CA LEU A 112 1.50 -10.69 0.24
C LEU A 112 0.41 -9.63 0.40
N ASP A 113 0.45 -8.58 -0.43
CA ASP A 113 -0.69 -7.71 -0.74
C ASP A 113 -1.17 -8.06 -2.14
N LEU A 114 -2.32 -8.76 -2.23
CA LEU A 114 -2.73 -9.44 -3.47
C LEU A 114 -3.40 -8.49 -4.49
N ALA A 115 -3.97 -7.38 -4.03
CA ALA A 115 -4.61 -6.35 -4.87
C ALA A 115 -4.17 -4.95 -4.41
N ALA A 116 -2.87 -4.67 -4.54
CA ALA A 116 -2.16 -3.67 -3.76
C ALA A 116 -2.34 -2.21 -4.20
N ALA A 117 -2.71 -1.96 -5.48
CA ALA A 117 -2.77 -0.59 -5.98
C ALA A 117 -3.92 0.24 -5.36
N PRO A 118 -3.69 1.54 -5.13
CA PRO A 118 -2.50 2.32 -5.51
C PRO A 118 -1.32 2.24 -4.52
N GLY A 119 -1.38 1.42 -3.45
CA GLY A 119 -0.27 1.22 -2.52
C GLY A 119 -0.52 1.69 -1.08
N GLY A 120 -1.73 2.10 -0.74
CA GLY A 120 -2.06 2.57 0.62
C GLY A 120 -1.83 1.48 1.68
N LYS A 121 -2.31 0.26 1.44
CA LYS A 121 -2.11 -0.88 2.33
C LYS A 121 -0.70 -1.47 2.20
N ALA A 122 -0.17 -1.60 0.97
CA ALA A 122 1.20 -2.06 0.73
C ALA A 122 2.27 -1.21 1.44
N THR A 123 2.16 0.12 1.39
CA THR A 123 3.08 1.03 2.12
C THR A 123 2.93 0.92 3.63
N HIS A 124 1.74 0.59 4.13
CA HIS A 124 1.52 0.35 5.55
C HIS A 124 2.19 -0.96 5.99
N LEU A 125 2.01 -2.05 5.22
CA LEU A 125 2.70 -3.32 5.43
C LEU A 125 4.22 -3.15 5.42
N ALA A 126 4.76 -2.37 4.45
CA ALA A 126 6.20 -2.06 4.39
C ALA A 126 6.70 -1.35 5.67
N SER A 127 5.88 -0.44 6.25
CA SER A 127 6.21 0.20 7.53
C SER A 127 6.24 -0.79 8.68
N LEU A 128 5.24 -1.66 8.78
CA LEU A 128 5.15 -2.67 9.86
C LEU A 128 6.28 -3.70 9.76
N LEU A 129 6.68 -4.06 8.54
CA LEU A 129 7.84 -4.93 8.30
C LEU A 129 9.20 -4.25 8.57
N ALA A 130 9.25 -2.94 8.74
CA ALA A 130 10.48 -2.18 8.99
C ALA A 130 11.61 -2.49 7.99
N ASN A 131 11.28 -2.69 6.70
CA ASN A 131 12.20 -3.14 5.66
C ASN A 131 12.90 -4.48 5.94
N GLN A 132 12.32 -5.35 6.77
CA GLN A 132 12.81 -6.71 7.06
C GLN A 132 11.82 -7.75 6.50
N GLY A 133 12.33 -8.96 6.16
CA GLY A 133 11.50 -9.98 5.52
C GLY A 133 11.22 -9.67 4.04
N LEU A 134 10.03 -10.03 3.58
CA LEU A 134 9.62 -9.91 2.17
C LEU A 134 8.20 -9.37 2.07
N LEU A 135 8.01 -8.32 1.27
CA LEU A 135 6.70 -7.89 0.80
C LEU A 135 6.57 -8.22 -0.71
N VAL A 136 5.59 -9.03 -1.07
CA VAL A 136 5.14 -9.15 -2.47
C VAL A 136 3.87 -8.33 -2.62
N ALA A 137 3.90 -7.31 -3.49
CA ALA A 137 2.76 -6.46 -3.78
C ALA A 137 2.31 -6.70 -5.23
N ASN A 138 1.09 -7.18 -5.40
CA ASN A 138 0.54 -7.52 -6.71
C ASN A 138 -0.57 -6.59 -7.15
N GLU A 139 -0.59 -6.25 -8.43
CA GLU A 139 -1.71 -5.53 -9.06
C GLU A 139 -1.86 -5.98 -10.51
N ILE A 140 -2.99 -6.57 -10.85
CA ILE A 140 -3.24 -7.09 -12.20
C ILE A 140 -3.45 -6.00 -13.24
N HIS A 141 -3.93 -4.81 -12.83
CA HIS A 141 -4.26 -3.73 -13.75
C HIS A 141 -2.98 -3.03 -14.27
N PRO A 142 -2.74 -3.00 -15.60
CA PRO A 142 -1.45 -2.63 -16.18
C PRO A 142 -1.04 -1.15 -15.97
N ARG A 143 -1.98 -0.28 -15.62
CA ARG A 143 -1.70 1.13 -15.30
C ARG A 143 -1.53 1.32 -13.80
N ARG A 144 -2.45 0.77 -12.99
CA ARG A 144 -2.43 0.94 -11.53
C ARG A 144 -1.19 0.34 -10.86
N VAL A 145 -0.58 -0.68 -11.46
CA VAL A 145 0.67 -1.27 -10.96
C VAL A 145 1.83 -0.28 -10.94
N TRP A 146 1.83 0.71 -11.82
CA TRP A 146 2.84 1.78 -11.80
C TRP A 146 2.61 2.79 -10.68
N ASP A 147 1.36 3.09 -10.33
CA ASP A 147 1.02 3.91 -9.16
C ASP A 147 1.48 3.21 -7.87
N LEU A 148 1.31 1.90 -7.80
CA LEU A 148 1.83 1.07 -6.69
C LEU A 148 3.35 1.14 -6.60
N ALA A 149 4.06 0.97 -7.73
CA ALA A 149 5.51 1.02 -7.79
C ALA A 149 6.04 2.38 -7.32
N GLU A 150 5.46 3.47 -7.84
CA GLU A 150 5.81 4.84 -7.45
C GLU A 150 5.62 5.09 -5.96
N ASN A 151 4.50 4.61 -5.39
CA ASN A 151 4.19 4.80 -3.98
C ASN A 151 5.13 4.00 -3.07
N LEU A 152 5.48 2.76 -3.41
CA LEU A 152 6.45 1.95 -2.65
C LEU A 152 7.87 2.53 -2.75
N GLU A 153 8.28 3.02 -3.93
CA GLU A 153 9.55 3.73 -4.10
C GLU A 153 9.61 5.00 -3.25
N ARG A 154 8.60 5.87 -3.36
CA ARG A 154 8.48 7.10 -2.59
C ARG A 154 8.47 6.84 -1.07
N TRP A 155 7.87 5.72 -0.65
CA TRP A 155 7.86 5.27 0.73
C TRP A 155 9.24 4.88 1.24
N GLY A 156 10.13 4.42 0.35
CA GLY A 156 11.46 3.91 0.70
C GLY A 156 11.43 2.42 1.10
N ALA A 157 10.47 1.66 0.56
CA ALA A 157 10.38 0.22 0.73
C ALA A 157 11.53 -0.47 -0.03
N ARG A 158 12.41 -1.19 0.69
CA ARG A 158 13.59 -1.85 0.13
C ARG A 158 13.42 -3.37 0.01
N ASN A 159 12.47 -3.94 0.74
CA ASN A 159 12.19 -5.37 0.79
C ASN A 159 10.92 -5.77 0.00
N ALA A 160 10.50 -4.94 -0.96
CA ALA A 160 9.30 -5.17 -1.75
C ALA A 160 9.63 -5.69 -3.16
N ALA A 161 8.90 -6.72 -3.61
CA ALA A 161 8.80 -7.14 -4.99
C ALA A 161 7.41 -6.80 -5.54
N ILE A 162 7.33 -6.30 -6.78
CA ILE A 162 6.07 -5.86 -7.40
C ILE A 162 5.76 -6.73 -8.59
N THR A 163 4.64 -7.46 -8.52
CA THR A 163 4.15 -8.35 -9.58
C THR A 163 2.91 -7.77 -10.28
N ALA A 164 2.64 -8.24 -11.49
CA ALA A 164 1.49 -7.81 -12.30
C ALA A 164 0.75 -9.04 -12.86
N GLU A 165 0.35 -9.96 -11.95
CA GLU A 165 -0.19 -11.27 -12.29
C GLU A 165 -1.61 -11.50 -11.81
N THR A 166 -2.25 -12.53 -12.36
CA THR A 166 -3.51 -13.01 -11.83
C THR A 166 -3.30 -13.76 -10.51
N PRO A 167 -4.27 -13.75 -9.60
CA PRO A 167 -4.17 -14.47 -8.33
C PRO A 167 -3.87 -15.96 -8.50
N GLU A 168 -4.44 -16.60 -9.53
CA GLU A 168 -4.26 -18.04 -9.82
C GLU A 168 -2.81 -18.35 -10.19
N ARG A 169 -2.19 -17.54 -11.06
CA ARG A 169 -0.79 -17.74 -11.46
C ARG A 169 0.18 -17.48 -10.31
N LEU A 170 -0.14 -16.54 -9.43
CA LEU A 170 0.63 -16.36 -8.20
C LEU A 170 0.49 -17.57 -7.28
N ALA A 171 -0.72 -18.12 -7.13
CA ALA A 171 -0.97 -19.30 -6.30
C ALA A 171 -0.24 -20.56 -6.81
N GLU A 172 -0.04 -20.67 -8.12
CA GLU A 172 0.80 -21.74 -8.70
C GLU A 172 2.29 -21.56 -8.37
N ARG A 173 2.75 -20.31 -8.20
CA ARG A 173 4.16 -20.00 -7.92
C ARG A 173 4.51 -19.99 -6.44
N PHE A 174 3.58 -19.62 -5.59
CA PHE A 174 3.78 -19.40 -4.16
C PHE A 174 2.88 -20.28 -3.26
N PRO A 175 2.75 -21.61 -3.52
CA PRO A 175 1.92 -22.46 -2.67
C PRO A 175 2.48 -22.48 -1.24
N ASP A 176 1.59 -22.29 -0.24
CA ASP A 176 1.90 -22.36 1.21
C ASP A 176 3.11 -21.50 1.64
N PHE A 177 3.28 -20.33 1.02
CA PHE A 177 4.51 -19.56 1.13
C PHE A 177 4.45 -18.39 2.11
N PHE A 178 3.36 -17.64 2.14
CA PHE A 178 3.28 -16.38 2.90
C PHE A 178 2.85 -16.61 4.35
N ASP A 179 3.49 -15.88 5.28
CA ASP A 179 3.08 -15.80 6.69
C ASP A 179 1.77 -15.02 6.84
N ARG A 180 1.63 -13.95 6.03
CA ARG A 180 0.46 -13.08 6.01
C ARG A 180 0.03 -12.81 4.58
N VAL A 181 -1.28 -12.80 4.35
CA VAL A 181 -1.88 -12.37 3.10
C VAL A 181 -2.90 -11.27 3.38
N LEU A 182 -2.82 -10.17 2.65
CA LEU A 182 -3.81 -9.12 2.63
C LEU A 182 -4.52 -9.16 1.28
N LEU A 183 -5.84 -9.24 1.32
CA LEU A 183 -6.71 -9.11 0.16
C LEU A 183 -7.68 -7.96 0.41
N ASP A 184 -7.34 -6.77 -0.11
CA ASP A 184 -8.29 -5.67 -0.27
C ASP A 184 -9.05 -5.89 -1.56
N ALA A 185 -10.18 -6.57 -1.45
CA ALA A 185 -10.85 -7.15 -2.61
C ALA A 185 -11.51 -6.08 -3.50
N PRO A 186 -11.44 -6.22 -4.83
CA PRO A 186 -12.21 -5.35 -5.72
C PRO A 186 -13.70 -5.53 -5.42
N CYS A 187 -14.37 -4.44 -5.04
CA CYS A 187 -15.75 -4.43 -4.54
C CYS A 187 -16.60 -3.36 -5.21
N SER A 188 -17.91 -3.35 -4.91
CA SER A 188 -18.86 -2.34 -5.41
C SER A 188 -18.60 -0.92 -4.92
N GLY A 189 -17.80 -0.74 -3.86
CA GLY A 189 -17.28 0.55 -3.40
C GLY A 189 -18.31 1.47 -2.75
N GLU A 190 -19.32 0.95 -2.07
CA GLU A 190 -20.40 1.72 -1.45
C GLU A 190 -19.89 2.71 -0.38
N GLY A 191 -18.83 2.35 0.36
CA GLY A 191 -18.15 3.25 1.26
C GLY A 191 -17.48 4.44 0.56
N MET A 192 -17.34 4.41 -0.76
CA MET A 192 -16.74 5.52 -1.52
C MET A 192 -17.76 6.57 -1.99
N PHE A 193 -19.06 6.42 -1.69
CA PHE A 193 -20.09 7.32 -2.20
C PHE A 193 -19.93 8.78 -1.75
N ARG A 194 -19.32 9.06 -0.62
CA ARG A 194 -19.00 10.44 -0.22
C ARG A 194 -17.84 11.05 -1.01
N LYS A 195 -16.93 10.23 -1.52
CA LYS A 195 -15.68 10.65 -2.19
C LYS A 195 -15.71 10.51 -3.71
N SER A 196 -16.56 9.65 -4.26
CA SER A 196 -16.54 9.29 -5.68
C SER A 196 -17.91 9.37 -6.33
N ASP A 197 -18.06 10.35 -7.21
CA ASP A 197 -19.23 10.46 -8.08
C ASP A 197 -19.32 9.31 -9.09
N ALA A 198 -18.18 8.76 -9.50
CA ALA A 198 -18.14 7.58 -10.37
C ALA A 198 -18.74 6.36 -9.66
N ALA A 199 -18.36 6.10 -8.40
CA ALA A 199 -18.92 5.02 -7.61
C ALA A 199 -20.45 5.08 -7.51
N ARG A 200 -21.03 6.29 -7.35
CA ARG A 200 -22.48 6.48 -7.34
C ARG A 200 -23.16 6.17 -8.67
N ARG A 201 -22.52 6.59 -9.78
CA ARG A 201 -23.08 6.40 -11.14
C ARG A 201 -23.00 4.96 -11.62
N GLU A 202 -21.94 4.28 -11.24
CA GLU A 202 -21.63 2.91 -11.73
C GLU A 202 -22.26 1.83 -10.86
N TRP A 203 -22.73 2.18 -9.66
CA TRP A 203 -23.32 1.23 -8.74
C TRP A 203 -24.66 0.66 -9.25
N ALA A 204 -24.79 -0.66 -9.16
CA ALA A 204 -26.00 -1.43 -9.42
C ALA A 204 -25.99 -2.70 -8.59
N ALA A 205 -27.16 -3.31 -8.33
CA ALA A 205 -27.24 -4.57 -7.58
C ALA A 205 -26.51 -5.71 -8.29
N GLU A 206 -26.51 -5.72 -9.61
CA GLU A 206 -25.78 -6.70 -10.45
C GLU A 206 -24.26 -6.56 -10.29
N LEU A 207 -23.76 -5.33 -10.09
CA LEU A 207 -22.34 -5.08 -9.80
C LEU A 207 -21.93 -5.73 -8.47
N VAL A 208 -22.76 -5.60 -7.42
CA VAL A 208 -22.53 -6.21 -6.10
C VAL A 208 -22.37 -7.73 -6.25
N LEU A 209 -23.32 -8.40 -6.92
CA LEU A 209 -23.25 -9.84 -7.14
C LEU A 209 -22.06 -10.26 -8.01
N GLY A 210 -21.72 -9.47 -9.03
CA GLY A 210 -20.56 -9.70 -9.88
C GLY A 210 -19.23 -9.56 -9.10
N CYS A 211 -19.15 -8.62 -8.17
CA CYS A 211 -18.00 -8.46 -7.27
C CYS A 211 -17.90 -9.63 -6.29
N ALA A 212 -18.98 -10.03 -5.63
CA ALA A 212 -19.00 -11.15 -4.70
C ALA A 212 -18.52 -12.47 -5.34
N ASN A 213 -18.97 -12.75 -6.57
CA ASN A 213 -18.52 -13.93 -7.32
C ASN A 213 -17.00 -13.87 -7.67
N ARG A 214 -16.51 -12.70 -8.05
CA ARG A 214 -15.08 -12.50 -8.34
C ARG A 214 -14.22 -12.64 -7.09
N GLN A 215 -14.68 -12.08 -5.99
CA GLN A 215 -13.98 -12.11 -4.69
C GLN A 215 -13.77 -13.53 -4.20
N THR A 216 -14.74 -14.44 -4.40
CA THR A 216 -14.63 -15.85 -4.04
C THR A 216 -13.40 -16.48 -4.70
N GLY A 217 -13.23 -16.36 -6.01
CA GLY A 217 -12.07 -16.93 -6.71
C GLY A 217 -10.73 -16.33 -6.28
N ILE A 218 -10.70 -15.01 -6.00
CA ILE A 218 -9.48 -14.35 -5.52
C ILE A 218 -9.14 -14.83 -4.11
N LEU A 219 -10.14 -15.00 -3.23
CA LEU A 219 -9.94 -15.47 -1.86
C LEU A 219 -9.46 -16.93 -1.83
N ASP A 220 -9.99 -17.80 -2.71
CA ASP A 220 -9.51 -19.17 -2.89
C ASP A 220 -8.04 -19.21 -3.32
N ALA A 221 -7.63 -18.32 -4.23
CA ALA A 221 -6.24 -18.22 -4.63
C ALA A 221 -5.34 -17.72 -3.48
N ALA A 222 -5.81 -16.73 -2.69
CA ALA A 222 -5.13 -16.23 -1.51
C ALA A 222 -4.90 -17.34 -0.46
N ALA A 223 -5.90 -18.17 -0.22
CA ALA A 223 -5.82 -19.31 0.71
C ALA A 223 -4.72 -20.30 0.35
N ARG A 224 -4.57 -20.62 -0.95
CA ARG A 224 -3.51 -21.52 -1.43
C ARG A 224 -2.09 -20.99 -1.23
N MET A 225 -1.94 -19.67 -1.14
CA MET A 225 -0.65 -19.01 -0.95
C MET A 225 -0.26 -18.83 0.51
N LEU A 226 -1.23 -18.88 1.43
CA LEU A 226 -1.01 -18.72 2.85
C LEU A 226 -0.46 -20.04 3.42
N ARG A 227 0.64 -19.99 4.16
CA ARG A 227 1.17 -21.18 4.84
C ARG A 227 0.24 -21.66 5.97
N PRO A 228 0.32 -22.95 6.39
CA PRO A 228 -0.29 -23.38 7.64
C PRO A 228 0.12 -22.49 8.82
N GLY A 229 -0.81 -22.18 9.73
CA GLY A 229 -0.61 -21.23 10.83
C GLY A 229 -0.61 -19.75 10.44
N GLY A 230 -0.61 -19.43 9.16
CA GLY A 230 -0.64 -18.06 8.64
C GLY A 230 -1.98 -17.34 8.86
N LEU A 231 -1.99 -16.03 8.66
CA LEU A 231 -3.17 -15.18 8.83
C LEU A 231 -3.47 -14.42 7.53
N LEU A 232 -4.74 -14.47 7.11
CA LEU A 232 -5.28 -13.74 5.97
C LEU A 232 -6.22 -12.64 6.45
N ALA A 233 -6.05 -11.42 5.95
CA ALA A 233 -7.01 -10.34 6.08
C ALA A 233 -7.77 -10.17 4.76
N TYR A 234 -9.07 -10.42 4.79
CA TYR A 234 -9.99 -10.07 3.73
C TYR A 234 -10.65 -8.74 4.07
N SER A 235 -10.65 -7.79 3.14
CA SER A 235 -11.27 -6.48 3.35
C SER A 235 -11.95 -5.96 2.09
N THR A 236 -12.98 -5.13 2.30
CA THR A 236 -13.70 -4.39 1.26
C THR A 236 -14.01 -2.97 1.75
N CYS A 237 -14.28 -2.07 0.81
CA CYS A 237 -14.86 -0.75 1.09
C CYS A 237 -16.35 -0.69 0.70
N THR A 238 -17.10 -1.78 0.85
CA THR A 238 -18.55 -1.84 0.63
C THR A 238 -19.30 -2.12 1.93
N PHE A 239 -20.62 -2.01 1.91
CA PHE A 239 -21.52 -2.41 2.99
C PHE A 239 -22.36 -3.64 2.62
N ALA A 240 -22.20 -4.13 1.40
CA ALA A 240 -23.01 -5.24 0.86
C ALA A 240 -22.68 -6.56 1.56
N ALA A 241 -23.64 -7.14 2.25
CA ALA A 241 -23.45 -8.42 2.94
C ALA A 241 -23.06 -9.55 1.97
N GLU A 242 -23.50 -9.49 0.71
CA GLU A 242 -23.13 -10.44 -0.34
C GLU A 242 -21.62 -10.48 -0.62
N GLU A 243 -20.97 -9.32 -0.54
CA GLU A 243 -19.52 -9.14 -0.75
C GLU A 243 -18.72 -9.35 0.54
N ASP A 244 -19.32 -9.11 1.69
CA ASP A 244 -18.71 -9.12 3.01
C ASP A 244 -18.93 -10.48 3.69
N GLU A 245 -19.92 -10.60 4.57
CA GLU A 245 -20.23 -11.84 5.30
C GLU A 245 -20.54 -13.01 4.36
N GLY A 246 -21.21 -12.77 3.24
CA GLY A 246 -21.56 -13.81 2.26
C GLY A 246 -20.32 -14.41 1.59
N THR A 247 -19.35 -13.60 1.23
CA THR A 247 -18.07 -14.09 0.67
C THR A 247 -17.28 -14.89 1.71
N VAL A 248 -17.18 -14.38 2.94
CA VAL A 248 -16.49 -15.09 4.03
C VAL A 248 -17.20 -16.39 4.41
N ALA A 249 -18.55 -16.39 4.44
CA ALA A 249 -19.32 -17.60 4.73
C ALA A 249 -19.06 -18.70 3.71
N ARG A 250 -19.19 -18.40 2.41
CA ARG A 250 -18.89 -19.35 1.32
C ARG A 250 -17.48 -19.90 1.37
N PHE A 251 -16.51 -19.03 1.71
CA PHE A 251 -15.14 -19.44 1.90
C PHE A 251 -14.96 -20.44 3.04
N LEU A 252 -15.53 -20.17 4.21
CA LEU A 252 -15.45 -21.06 5.38
C LEU A 252 -16.13 -22.42 5.16
N GLU A 253 -17.18 -22.48 4.33
CA GLU A 253 -17.84 -23.74 3.95
C GLU A 253 -16.96 -24.64 3.07
N THR A 254 -16.10 -24.04 2.26
CA THR A 254 -15.22 -24.76 1.31
C THR A 254 -13.81 -24.99 1.84
N HIS A 255 -13.39 -24.25 2.87
CA HIS A 255 -12.06 -24.28 3.45
C HIS A 255 -12.10 -24.62 4.95
N ALA A 256 -12.37 -25.90 5.26
CA ALA A 256 -12.48 -26.40 6.64
C ALA A 256 -11.17 -26.27 7.45
N ASP A 257 -10.05 -25.95 6.79
CA ASP A 257 -8.75 -25.68 7.40
C ASP A 257 -8.55 -24.18 7.75
N PHE A 258 -9.62 -23.37 7.65
CA PHE A 258 -9.60 -21.97 8.08
C PHE A 258 -10.59 -21.71 9.22
N GLU A 259 -10.19 -20.82 10.12
CA GLU A 259 -11.03 -20.33 11.20
C GLU A 259 -11.02 -18.80 11.25
N PRO A 260 -12.17 -18.14 11.54
CA PRO A 260 -12.22 -16.71 11.76
C PRO A 260 -11.58 -16.35 13.10
N VAL A 261 -10.72 -15.32 13.06
CA VAL A 261 -10.02 -14.77 14.23
C VAL A 261 -10.68 -13.46 14.63
N GLU A 262 -10.95 -13.29 15.92
CA GLU A 262 -11.43 -12.02 16.44
C GLU A 262 -10.26 -11.05 16.61
N PRO A 263 -10.26 -9.90 15.89
CA PRO A 263 -9.24 -8.88 16.10
C PRO A 263 -9.48 -8.14 17.43
N ALA A 264 -8.41 -7.54 17.97
CA ALA A 264 -8.53 -6.66 19.10
C ALA A 264 -9.51 -5.51 18.81
N ARG A 265 -10.63 -5.47 19.55
CA ARG A 265 -11.67 -4.46 19.36
C ARG A 265 -11.16 -3.06 19.70
N GLN A 266 -11.48 -2.11 18.86
CA GLN A 266 -11.14 -0.70 19.01
C GLN A 266 -12.42 0.15 19.01
N ALA A 267 -12.32 1.37 19.50
CA ALA A 267 -13.44 2.32 19.44
C ALA A 267 -13.89 2.52 17.99
N GLY A 268 -15.19 2.47 17.75
CA GLY A 268 -15.79 2.57 16.41
C GLY A 268 -15.83 1.26 15.62
N PHE A 269 -15.34 0.13 16.17
CA PHE A 269 -15.45 -1.18 15.54
C PHE A 269 -16.81 -1.81 15.91
N ALA A 270 -17.64 -2.03 14.89
CA ALA A 270 -18.86 -2.83 14.99
C ALA A 270 -18.57 -4.31 14.60
N PRO A 271 -19.32 -5.28 15.14
CA PRO A 271 -19.22 -6.67 14.68
C PRO A 271 -19.74 -6.84 13.25
N GLY A 272 -19.37 -7.94 12.60
CA GLY A 272 -20.05 -8.40 11.39
C GLY A 272 -21.53 -8.66 11.63
N ARG A 273 -22.31 -8.71 10.57
CA ARG A 273 -23.79 -8.79 10.57
C ARG A 273 -24.29 -10.10 9.91
N PRO A 274 -24.03 -11.27 10.50
CA PRO A 274 -24.44 -12.56 9.92
C PRO A 274 -25.97 -12.66 9.68
N GLU A 275 -26.78 -11.90 10.42
CA GLU A 275 -28.22 -11.83 10.26
C GLU A 275 -28.65 -11.25 8.89
N TRP A 276 -27.80 -10.47 8.22
CA TRP A 276 -28.10 -9.89 6.91
C TRP A 276 -28.05 -10.90 5.77
N LEU A 277 -27.47 -12.08 6.00
CA LEU A 277 -27.50 -13.18 5.04
C LEU A 277 -28.87 -13.87 4.94
N GLY A 278 -29.82 -13.52 5.82
CA GLY A 278 -31.16 -14.05 5.79
C GLY A 278 -31.20 -15.57 5.88
N ASN A 279 -31.91 -16.19 4.91
CA ASN A 279 -32.10 -17.66 4.86
C ASN A 279 -31.01 -18.38 4.03
N GLU A 280 -29.90 -17.70 3.67
CA GLU A 280 -28.78 -18.41 3.05
C GLU A 280 -28.33 -19.57 3.95
N LYS A 281 -28.11 -20.73 3.33
CA LYS A 281 -27.68 -21.95 4.03
C LYS A 281 -26.22 -21.80 4.44
N VAL A 282 -25.98 -21.09 5.53
CA VAL A 282 -24.67 -20.95 6.16
C VAL A 282 -24.65 -21.82 7.38
N GLY A 283 -23.65 -22.69 7.52
CA GLY A 283 -23.47 -23.54 8.71
C GLY A 283 -23.38 -22.69 9.98
N GLU A 284 -23.90 -23.19 11.11
CA GLU A 284 -23.96 -22.45 12.37
C GLU A 284 -22.57 -21.95 12.84
N ALA A 285 -21.56 -22.82 12.77
CA ALA A 285 -20.19 -22.46 13.13
C ALA A 285 -19.58 -21.35 12.24
N ALA A 286 -19.87 -21.36 10.94
CA ALA A 286 -19.46 -20.30 10.04
C ALA A 286 -20.21 -18.98 10.37
N ARG A 287 -21.51 -19.07 10.64
CA ARG A 287 -22.35 -17.92 11.01
C ARG A 287 -21.87 -17.25 12.31
N ASP A 288 -21.57 -18.03 13.34
CA ASP A 288 -21.00 -17.51 14.61
C ASP A 288 -19.64 -16.84 14.38
N GLY A 289 -18.83 -17.41 13.49
CA GLY A 289 -17.54 -16.85 13.13
C GLY A 289 -17.61 -15.50 12.44
N LEU A 290 -18.68 -15.24 11.65
CA LEU A 290 -18.86 -13.97 10.93
C LEU A 290 -19.02 -12.76 11.87
N GLY A 291 -19.57 -12.96 13.07
CA GLY A 291 -19.68 -11.91 14.08
C GLY A 291 -18.32 -11.39 14.59
N ARG A 292 -17.23 -12.16 14.37
CA ARG A 292 -15.85 -11.75 14.71
C ARG A 292 -15.27 -10.75 13.73
N ALA A 293 -15.83 -10.61 12.52
CA ALA A 293 -15.42 -9.58 11.57
C ALA A 293 -15.64 -8.17 12.14
N VAL A 294 -14.98 -7.20 11.55
CA VAL A 294 -15.10 -5.78 11.89
C VAL A 294 -15.80 -5.05 10.77
N ARG A 295 -16.82 -4.28 11.13
CA ARG A 295 -17.40 -3.25 10.29
C ARG A 295 -17.05 -1.86 10.85
N LEU A 296 -16.57 -1.01 9.98
CA LEU A 296 -16.33 0.40 10.24
C LEU A 296 -17.42 1.18 9.51
N TRP A 297 -18.10 2.06 10.23
CA TRP A 297 -19.23 2.81 9.72
C TRP A 297 -18.95 4.31 9.71
N PRO A 298 -19.42 5.06 8.71
CA PRO A 298 -19.17 6.51 8.64
C PRO A 298 -19.87 7.30 9.75
N HIS A 299 -20.90 6.75 10.38
CA HIS A 299 -21.66 7.40 11.46
C HIS A 299 -21.16 7.05 12.87
N THR A 300 -20.30 6.03 13.02
CA THR A 300 -19.79 5.63 14.36
C THR A 300 -18.29 5.73 14.49
N GLY A 301 -17.54 5.89 13.39
CA GLY A 301 -16.09 5.92 13.39
C GLY A 301 -15.50 6.87 12.36
N PRO A 302 -14.18 7.03 12.38
CA PRO A 302 -13.49 7.82 11.37
C PRO A 302 -13.47 7.09 10.04
N GLY A 303 -13.73 7.80 8.95
CA GLY A 303 -13.61 7.28 7.57
C GLY A 303 -14.93 7.01 6.88
N GLU A 304 -14.83 6.37 5.72
CA GLU A 304 -15.97 6.20 4.80
C GLU A 304 -16.67 4.86 4.96
N GLY A 305 -16.05 3.94 5.67
CA GLY A 305 -16.56 2.60 5.92
C GLY A 305 -15.67 1.50 5.33
N HIS A 306 -15.59 0.39 6.06
CA HIS A 306 -14.77 -0.76 5.68
C HIS A 306 -15.28 -2.02 6.35
N PHE A 307 -15.13 -3.17 5.67
CA PHE A 307 -15.31 -4.50 6.25
C PHE A 307 -13.96 -5.20 6.34
N ILE A 308 -13.69 -5.93 7.44
CA ILE A 308 -12.43 -6.65 7.65
C ILE A 308 -12.73 -7.96 8.36
N ALA A 309 -12.35 -9.07 7.73
CA ALA A 309 -12.36 -10.40 8.33
C ALA A 309 -10.93 -10.95 8.41
N LEU A 310 -10.53 -11.45 9.57
CA LEU A 310 -9.27 -12.15 9.78
C LEU A 310 -9.53 -13.66 9.78
N LEU A 311 -8.79 -14.39 8.95
CA LEU A 311 -8.93 -15.83 8.73
C LEU A 311 -7.57 -16.49 8.98
N ARG A 312 -7.50 -17.38 9.95
CA ARG A 312 -6.28 -18.16 10.25
C ARG A 312 -6.37 -19.52 9.57
N ARG A 313 -5.31 -19.89 8.88
CA ARG A 313 -5.17 -21.28 8.43
C ARG A 313 -4.67 -22.17 9.56
N CYS A 314 -5.33 -23.30 9.78
CA CYS A 314 -4.96 -24.25 10.82
C CYS A 314 -3.52 -24.76 10.63
N GLU A 315 -2.85 -25.04 11.74
CA GLU A 315 -1.52 -25.66 11.73
C GLU A 315 -1.59 -27.06 11.08
N ARG A 316 -0.60 -27.34 10.24
CA ARG A 316 -0.35 -28.68 9.67
C ARG A 316 1.15 -28.95 9.76
N GLU A 317 1.57 -30.21 9.50
CA GLU A 317 2.99 -30.51 9.37
C GLU A 317 3.68 -29.58 8.37
N ALA A 318 4.90 -29.17 8.71
CA ALA A 318 5.64 -28.16 7.96
C ALA A 318 5.82 -28.55 6.49
N HIS A 319 5.46 -27.65 5.59
CA HIS A 319 5.82 -27.75 4.17
C HIS A 319 7.29 -27.36 3.97
N GLU A 320 7.95 -27.97 2.99
CA GLU A 320 9.29 -27.53 2.59
C GLU A 320 9.23 -26.10 2.07
N ASP A 321 10.14 -25.25 2.53
CA ASP A 321 10.28 -23.89 2.02
C ASP A 321 10.61 -23.89 0.51
N LEU A 322 9.96 -23.00 -0.22
CA LEU A 322 10.30 -22.80 -1.62
C LEU A 322 11.77 -22.36 -1.76
N PRO A 323 12.51 -22.92 -2.72
CA PRO A 323 13.91 -22.55 -2.92
C PRO A 323 14.00 -21.06 -3.29
N GLY A 324 14.89 -20.34 -2.62
CA GLY A 324 15.19 -18.95 -2.96
C GLY A 324 15.70 -18.80 -4.38
N TRP A 325 15.44 -17.65 -4.99
CA TRP A 325 15.88 -17.34 -6.36
C TRP A 325 17.41 -17.43 -6.50
N ARG A 326 17.90 -18.32 -7.36
CA ARG A 326 19.29 -18.40 -7.77
C ARG A 326 19.54 -17.34 -8.82
N LEU A 327 19.99 -16.17 -8.38
CA LEU A 327 20.24 -15.05 -9.28
C LEU A 327 21.40 -15.35 -10.22
N PRO A 328 21.30 -15.02 -11.54
CA PRO A 328 22.41 -15.13 -12.46
C PRO A 328 23.54 -14.17 -12.07
N LYS A 329 24.78 -14.55 -12.32
CA LYS A 329 25.91 -13.64 -12.12
C LYS A 329 25.75 -12.39 -12.97
N LEU A 330 26.01 -11.25 -12.37
CA LEU A 330 26.02 -9.98 -13.09
C LEU A 330 27.18 -9.93 -14.10
N PRO A 331 27.00 -9.28 -15.26
CA PRO A 331 28.07 -8.92 -16.14
C PRO A 331 29.15 -8.12 -15.38
N VAL A 332 30.42 -8.39 -15.63
CA VAL A 332 31.56 -7.73 -14.95
C VAL A 332 31.48 -6.20 -15.06
N GLU A 333 31.05 -5.70 -16.22
CA GLU A 333 30.89 -4.26 -16.44
C GLU A 333 29.78 -3.65 -15.57
N ALA A 334 28.66 -4.38 -15.41
CA ALA A 334 27.56 -3.94 -14.56
C ALA A 334 28.01 -3.76 -13.11
N THR A 335 28.70 -4.77 -12.58
CA THR A 335 29.27 -4.74 -11.24
C THR A 335 30.24 -3.57 -11.08
N ARG A 336 31.18 -3.42 -12.04
CA ARG A 336 32.18 -2.34 -12.02
C ARG A 336 31.54 -0.95 -12.01
N PHE A 337 30.52 -0.69 -12.83
CA PHE A 337 29.88 0.62 -12.91
C PHE A 337 29.12 0.94 -11.62
N TYR A 338 28.43 -0.05 -11.04
CA TYR A 338 27.72 0.10 -9.79
C TYR A 338 28.69 0.33 -8.61
N GLU A 339 29.73 -0.48 -8.48
CA GLU A 339 30.76 -0.33 -7.44
C GLU A 339 31.48 1.01 -7.55
N THR A 340 31.77 1.48 -8.76
CA THR A 340 32.37 2.80 -8.99
C THR A 340 31.44 3.90 -8.50
N PHE A 341 30.15 3.84 -8.84
CA PHE A 341 29.16 4.78 -8.31
C PHE A 341 29.11 4.75 -6.78
N CYS A 342 29.05 3.57 -6.17
CA CYS A 342 29.01 3.42 -4.71
C CYS A 342 30.27 4.07 -4.07
N ARG A 343 31.46 3.75 -4.55
CA ARG A 343 32.72 4.28 -4.02
C ARG A 343 32.82 5.81 -4.13
N GLU A 344 32.31 6.40 -5.22
CA GLU A 344 32.41 7.83 -5.47
C GLU A 344 31.32 8.66 -4.79
N HIS A 345 30.16 8.08 -4.54
CA HIS A 345 28.98 8.86 -4.13
C HIS A 345 28.37 8.43 -2.81
N LEU A 346 28.60 7.18 -2.36
CA LEU A 346 28.03 6.68 -1.12
C LEU A 346 29.06 6.56 0.01
N GLN A 347 28.63 6.82 1.24
CA GLN A 347 29.38 6.51 2.47
C GLN A 347 29.12 5.05 2.89
N ARG A 348 27.84 4.63 2.76
CA ARG A 348 27.39 3.27 3.04
C ARG A 348 26.67 2.77 1.80
N ALA A 349 27.29 1.84 1.08
CA ALA A 349 26.68 1.22 -0.08
C ALA A 349 25.62 0.19 0.37
N PRO A 350 24.51 0.02 -0.41
CA PRO A 350 23.66 -1.15 -0.25
C PRO A 350 24.45 -2.44 -0.40
N ALA A 351 24.00 -3.50 0.26
CA ALA A 351 24.61 -4.82 0.15
C ALA A 351 24.69 -5.29 -1.32
N THR A 352 25.80 -5.91 -1.69
CA THR A 352 26.02 -6.37 -3.08
C THR A 352 25.60 -7.83 -3.31
N GLU A 353 25.25 -8.52 -2.24
CA GLU A 353 24.63 -9.83 -2.31
C GLU A 353 23.23 -9.70 -2.91
N ARG A 354 22.83 -10.63 -3.74
CA ARG A 354 21.49 -10.65 -4.35
C ARG A 354 21.17 -9.47 -5.29
N LEU A 355 22.14 -9.03 -6.05
CA LEU A 355 21.93 -8.10 -7.15
C LEU A 355 21.41 -8.84 -8.39
N ALA A 356 20.41 -8.27 -9.06
CA ALA A 356 19.85 -8.79 -10.31
C ALA A 356 19.69 -7.70 -11.36
N LEU A 357 19.82 -8.09 -12.62
CA LEU A 357 19.49 -7.25 -13.78
C LEU A 357 18.18 -7.72 -14.42
N ALA A 358 17.26 -6.77 -14.62
CA ALA A 358 16.13 -6.94 -15.52
C ALA A 358 16.29 -5.93 -16.67
N GLY A 359 16.69 -6.40 -17.83
CA GLY A 359 17.13 -5.52 -18.92
C GLY A 359 18.36 -4.69 -18.52
N SER A 360 18.21 -3.36 -18.48
CA SER A 360 19.26 -2.43 -18.03
C SER A 360 19.09 -1.97 -16.58
N TYR A 361 18.05 -2.43 -15.88
CA TYR A 361 17.72 -2.01 -14.52
C TYR A 361 18.38 -2.92 -13.49
N LEU A 362 19.10 -2.33 -12.54
CA LEU A 362 19.75 -3.04 -11.44
C LEU A 362 18.87 -3.00 -10.20
N TYR A 363 18.65 -4.15 -9.60
CA TYR A 363 17.86 -4.33 -8.38
C TYR A 363 18.65 -5.04 -7.30
N GLN A 364 18.31 -4.73 -6.05
CA GLN A 364 18.63 -5.59 -4.91
C GLN A 364 17.38 -6.41 -4.58
N VAL A 365 17.48 -7.73 -4.78
CA VAL A 365 16.38 -8.67 -4.58
C VAL A 365 16.27 -9.03 -3.10
N PRO A 366 15.08 -8.96 -2.46
CA PRO A 366 14.90 -9.36 -1.07
C PRO A 366 15.31 -10.82 -0.80
N ALA A 367 15.82 -11.07 0.39
CA ALA A 367 16.09 -12.43 0.83
C ALA A 367 14.78 -13.23 0.89
N GLY A 368 14.84 -14.52 0.56
CA GLY A 368 13.68 -15.41 0.59
C GLY A 368 12.72 -15.29 -0.60
N LEU A 369 12.89 -14.32 -1.51
CA LEU A 369 12.07 -14.25 -2.72
C LEU A 369 12.40 -15.44 -3.64
N PRO A 370 11.41 -16.30 -4.00
CA PRO A 370 11.57 -17.36 -4.99
C PRO A 370 11.76 -16.80 -6.41
N ASP A 371 12.16 -17.66 -7.34
CA ASP A 371 12.32 -17.27 -8.74
C ASP A 371 10.99 -16.77 -9.33
N LEU A 372 11.01 -15.56 -9.92
CA LEU A 372 9.88 -14.96 -10.61
C LEU A 372 9.80 -15.34 -12.10
N GLY A 373 10.65 -16.23 -12.59
CA GLY A 373 10.65 -16.66 -14.00
C GLY A 373 9.26 -17.15 -14.44
N GLY A 374 8.79 -16.63 -15.59
CA GLY A 374 7.45 -16.92 -16.13
C GLY A 374 6.31 -16.06 -15.55
N LEU A 375 6.57 -15.24 -14.52
CA LEU A 375 5.62 -14.25 -14.02
C LEU A 375 5.92 -12.86 -14.62
N ARG A 376 4.88 -12.05 -14.75
CA ARG A 376 5.02 -10.62 -15.03
C ARG A 376 5.34 -9.89 -13.72
N PHE A 377 6.42 -9.15 -13.71
CA PHE A 377 6.79 -8.30 -12.58
C PHE A 377 7.25 -6.92 -13.07
N ILE A 378 7.09 -5.92 -12.23
CA ILE A 378 7.57 -4.56 -12.45
C ILE A 378 8.94 -4.38 -11.81
N HIS A 379 9.05 -4.72 -10.52
CA HIS A 379 10.30 -4.66 -9.76
C HIS A 379 10.48 -5.95 -8.95
N PRO A 380 11.55 -6.71 -9.17
CA PRO A 380 11.84 -7.91 -8.36
C PRO A 380 12.46 -7.58 -7.01
N GLY A 381 12.54 -6.32 -6.65
CA GLY A 381 13.15 -5.82 -5.43
C GLY A 381 13.41 -4.32 -5.47
N TRP A 382 14.28 -3.84 -4.61
CA TRP A 382 14.65 -2.44 -4.53
C TRP A 382 15.40 -1.99 -5.79
N TRP A 383 14.83 -1.09 -6.54
CA TRP A 383 15.44 -0.55 -7.75
C TRP A 383 16.59 0.39 -7.40
N LEU A 384 17.83 -0.01 -7.72
CA LEU A 384 19.04 0.74 -7.42
C LEU A 384 19.36 1.76 -8.52
N GLY A 385 19.15 1.41 -9.78
CA GLY A 385 19.44 2.30 -10.88
C GLY A 385 19.47 1.64 -12.24
N THR A 386 19.97 2.36 -13.22
CA THR A 386 20.00 1.93 -14.63
C THR A 386 21.43 1.91 -15.15
N LEU A 387 21.81 0.82 -15.79
CA LEU A 387 23.06 0.75 -16.54
C LEU A 387 22.90 1.44 -17.89
N LYS A 388 23.67 2.47 -18.12
CA LYS A 388 23.80 3.17 -19.40
C LYS A 388 25.17 2.86 -20.02
N LYS A 389 25.36 3.24 -21.29
CA LYS A 389 26.66 3.08 -21.95
C LYS A 389 27.77 3.75 -21.12
N GLY A 390 28.64 2.93 -20.52
CA GLY A 390 29.82 3.36 -19.76
C GLY A 390 29.55 3.93 -18.36
N ARG A 391 28.32 3.86 -17.81
CA ARG A 391 28.03 4.41 -16.49
C ARG A 391 26.80 3.79 -15.81
N PHE A 392 26.70 3.97 -14.51
CA PHE A 392 25.52 3.73 -13.70
C PHE A 392 24.77 5.06 -13.43
N GLU A 393 23.45 5.06 -13.58
CA GLU A 393 22.56 6.18 -13.20
C GLU A 393 21.67 5.74 -12.04
N PRO A 394 21.73 6.41 -10.86
CA PRO A 394 20.94 6.01 -9.70
C PRO A 394 19.46 6.28 -9.94
N SER A 395 18.62 5.41 -9.40
CA SER A 395 17.15 5.50 -9.49
C SER A 395 16.57 6.42 -8.42
N GLN A 396 15.29 6.79 -8.60
CA GLN A 396 14.51 7.43 -7.55
C GLN A 396 14.34 6.48 -6.35
N GLY A 397 14.09 5.18 -6.59
CA GLY A 397 13.97 4.18 -5.53
C GLY A 397 15.22 4.11 -4.65
N LEU A 398 16.42 4.20 -5.24
CA LEU A 398 17.66 4.27 -4.47
C LEU A 398 17.70 5.53 -3.59
N ALA A 399 17.39 6.72 -4.14
CA ALA A 399 17.37 7.95 -3.37
C ALA A 399 16.46 7.87 -2.15
N MET A 400 15.22 7.39 -2.36
CA MET A 400 14.18 7.37 -1.32
C MET A 400 14.45 6.32 -0.23
N GLY A 401 15.24 5.28 -0.53
CA GLY A 401 15.63 4.25 0.43
C GLY A 401 16.93 4.55 1.19
N LEU A 402 17.67 5.61 0.84
CA LEU A 402 18.87 6.07 1.53
C LEU A 402 18.55 7.16 2.56
N SER A 403 19.44 7.32 3.53
CA SER A 403 19.49 8.47 4.45
C SER A 403 20.60 9.45 4.02
N PRO A 404 20.57 10.72 4.48
CA PRO A 404 21.66 11.65 4.25
C PRO A 404 23.03 11.14 4.73
N ALA A 405 23.06 10.31 5.78
CA ALA A 405 24.29 9.72 6.31
C ALA A 405 24.89 8.64 5.41
N ASP A 406 24.11 8.12 4.45
CA ASP A 406 24.58 7.07 3.54
C ASP A 406 25.28 7.62 2.30
N VAL A 407 25.26 8.95 2.09
CA VAL A 407 25.79 9.59 0.88
C VAL A 407 26.90 10.59 1.20
N ARG A 408 27.82 10.78 0.23
CA ARG A 408 28.96 11.72 0.38
C ARG A 408 28.56 13.16 0.16
N ARG A 409 27.50 13.44 -0.60
CA ARG A 409 27.09 14.80 -0.97
C ARG A 409 25.58 14.93 -0.82
N VAL A 410 25.18 15.92 -0.04
CA VAL A 410 23.78 16.27 0.21
C VAL A 410 23.55 17.72 -0.18
N ALA A 411 22.39 17.99 -0.78
CA ALA A 411 21.85 19.33 -0.96
C ALA A 411 20.53 19.42 -0.20
N ASN A 412 20.58 19.99 1.00
CA ASN A 412 19.38 20.13 1.83
C ASN A 412 18.64 21.42 1.45
N LEU A 413 17.37 21.29 1.14
CA LEU A 413 16.44 22.37 0.83
C LEU A 413 15.51 22.57 2.02
N ASP A 414 15.13 23.81 2.25
CA ASP A 414 14.10 24.15 3.25
C ASP A 414 12.70 23.95 2.63
N SER A 415 11.81 23.31 3.35
CA SER A 415 10.42 23.04 2.91
C SER A 415 9.61 24.30 2.63
N ALA A 416 9.91 25.40 3.32
CA ALA A 416 9.28 26.71 3.11
C ALA A 416 9.91 27.52 1.96
N ALA A 417 11.08 27.13 1.48
CA ALA A 417 11.79 27.89 0.48
C ALA A 417 11.35 27.54 -0.95
N PRO A 418 11.27 28.52 -1.88
CA PRO A 418 10.83 28.27 -3.26
C PRO A 418 11.73 27.30 -4.03
N GLN A 419 12.98 27.11 -3.59
CA GLN A 419 13.95 26.21 -4.21
C GLN A 419 13.49 24.74 -4.22
N VAL A 420 12.74 24.31 -3.21
CA VAL A 420 12.19 22.96 -3.19
C VAL A 420 11.19 22.72 -4.32
N LEU A 421 10.35 23.71 -4.59
CA LEU A 421 9.39 23.66 -5.71
C LEU A 421 10.11 23.71 -7.06
N THR A 422 11.16 24.52 -7.18
CA THR A 422 12.02 24.58 -8.37
C THR A 422 12.63 23.21 -8.66
N TYR A 423 13.17 22.55 -7.64
CA TYR A 423 13.67 21.18 -7.78
C TYR A 423 12.58 20.18 -8.20
N LEU A 424 11.39 20.20 -7.57
CA LEU A 424 10.27 19.32 -7.87
C LEU A 424 9.68 19.54 -9.27
N ARG A 425 9.85 20.71 -9.86
CA ARG A 425 9.53 20.99 -11.28
C ARG A 425 10.61 20.46 -12.24
N GLY A 426 11.73 19.98 -11.73
CA GLY A 426 12.83 19.44 -12.55
C GLY A 426 13.76 20.52 -13.09
N GLU A 427 13.74 21.71 -12.49
CA GLU A 427 14.57 22.85 -12.85
C GLU A 427 15.93 22.80 -12.15
N SER A 428 16.92 23.55 -12.65
CA SER A 428 18.25 23.66 -12.07
C SER A 428 18.31 24.73 -10.98
N LEU A 429 19.19 24.51 -9.99
CA LEU A 429 19.39 25.40 -8.85
C LEU A 429 20.86 25.78 -8.69
N PRO A 430 21.21 27.01 -8.27
CA PRO A 430 22.54 27.32 -7.75
C PRO A 430 22.84 26.43 -6.53
N ASN A 431 23.96 25.72 -6.54
CA ASN A 431 24.38 24.89 -5.42
C ASN A 431 25.90 24.68 -5.46
N ALA A 432 26.64 25.40 -4.64
CA ALA A 432 28.10 25.31 -4.55
C ALA A 432 28.56 23.97 -3.96
N GLY A 433 29.74 23.53 -4.35
CA GLY A 433 30.38 22.31 -3.83
C GLY A 433 30.97 21.43 -4.93
N ALA A 434 31.52 20.28 -4.55
CA ALA A 434 32.15 19.35 -5.48
C ALA A 434 31.16 18.75 -6.47
N ASP A 435 31.57 18.61 -7.72
CA ASP A 435 30.78 18.01 -8.80
C ASP A 435 30.44 16.54 -8.55
N GLY A 436 29.38 16.06 -9.18
CA GLY A 436 28.92 14.66 -9.12
C GLY A 436 27.47 14.51 -8.68
N TRP A 437 27.07 13.27 -8.39
CA TRP A 437 25.76 12.97 -7.86
C TRP A 437 25.58 13.48 -6.43
N VAL A 438 24.43 14.05 -6.15
CA VAL A 438 24.04 14.68 -4.88
C VAL A 438 22.66 14.17 -4.49
N LEU A 439 22.50 13.70 -3.28
CA LEU A 439 21.17 13.44 -2.71
C LEU A 439 20.52 14.78 -2.36
N VAL A 440 19.42 15.08 -3.01
CA VAL A 440 18.61 16.25 -2.66
C VAL A 440 17.64 15.86 -1.56
N THR A 441 17.60 16.66 -0.51
CA THR A 441 16.73 16.44 0.64
C THR A 441 15.89 17.68 0.91
N VAL A 442 14.78 17.51 1.60
CA VAL A 442 13.99 18.57 2.22
C VAL A 442 14.01 18.36 3.73
N ASP A 443 14.55 19.35 4.45
CA ASP A 443 14.70 19.32 5.93
C ASP A 443 15.33 18.01 6.44
N GLY A 444 16.31 17.48 5.66
CA GLY A 444 17.02 16.23 5.94
C GLY A 444 16.35 14.96 5.39
N PHE A 445 15.18 15.03 4.76
CA PHE A 445 14.47 13.87 4.19
C PHE A 445 14.71 13.77 2.68
N PRO A 446 15.05 12.57 2.15
CA PRO A 446 15.32 12.39 0.73
C PRO A 446 14.14 12.80 -0.17
N LEU A 447 14.46 13.54 -1.24
CA LEU A 447 13.56 13.88 -2.33
C LEU A 447 13.91 13.18 -3.64
N GLY A 448 15.22 12.96 -3.87
CA GLY A 448 15.68 12.36 -5.11
C GLY A 448 17.14 12.76 -5.39
N TRP A 449 17.56 12.56 -6.63
CA TRP A 449 18.92 12.87 -7.07
C TRP A 449 19.00 14.21 -7.80
N GLY A 450 20.14 14.87 -7.65
CA GLY A 450 20.63 15.92 -8.52
C GLY A 450 22.04 15.64 -9.00
N LYS A 451 22.46 16.26 -10.08
CA LYS A 451 23.85 16.23 -10.53
C LYS A 451 24.42 17.63 -10.48
N ARG A 452 25.42 17.83 -9.63
CA ARG A 452 26.15 19.10 -9.52
C ARG A 452 27.19 19.16 -10.60
N VAL A 453 27.21 20.29 -11.33
CA VAL A 453 28.20 20.61 -12.34
C VAL A 453 28.47 22.11 -12.26
N GLN A 454 29.72 22.49 -11.97
CA GLN A 454 30.18 23.88 -11.92
C GLN A 454 29.28 24.81 -11.09
N GLY A 455 28.97 24.39 -9.86
CA GLY A 455 28.12 25.18 -8.95
C GLY A 455 26.63 25.21 -9.26
N THR A 456 26.18 24.43 -10.24
CA THR A 456 24.76 24.28 -10.60
C THR A 456 24.30 22.86 -10.33
N LEU A 457 23.22 22.69 -9.55
CA LEU A 457 22.54 21.43 -9.32
C LEU A 457 21.46 21.23 -10.39
N LYS A 458 21.68 20.30 -11.29
CA LYS A 458 20.69 19.87 -12.28
C LYS A 458 19.74 18.86 -11.64
N SER A 459 18.44 19.14 -11.60
CA SER A 459 17.47 18.22 -11.04
C SER A 459 17.39 16.94 -11.89
N HIS A 460 17.46 15.80 -11.22
CA HIS A 460 17.17 14.47 -11.75
C HIS A 460 15.84 13.92 -11.21
N TYR A 461 14.97 14.80 -10.70
CA TYR A 461 13.63 14.41 -10.28
C TYR A 461 12.84 13.81 -11.45
N PRO A 462 12.22 12.65 -11.29
CA PRO A 462 11.57 11.92 -12.39
C PRO A 462 10.53 12.77 -13.11
N ARG A 463 10.49 12.70 -14.44
CA ARG A 463 9.58 13.54 -15.25
C ARG A 463 8.11 13.31 -14.92
N GLY A 464 7.72 12.04 -14.68
CA GLY A 464 6.34 11.67 -14.31
C GLY A 464 5.88 12.21 -12.96
N LEU A 465 6.81 12.55 -12.06
CA LEU A 465 6.52 13.07 -10.72
C LEU A 465 6.55 14.59 -10.62
N ARG A 466 6.95 15.30 -11.70
CA ARG A 466 7.10 16.75 -11.67
C ARG A 466 5.75 17.44 -11.49
N ARG A 467 5.75 18.41 -10.60
CA ARG A 467 4.59 19.26 -10.37
C ARG A 467 4.59 20.41 -11.40
N VAL A 468 3.52 20.54 -12.14
CA VAL A 468 3.32 21.63 -13.12
C VAL A 468 2.72 22.83 -12.41
#